data_53ef9d16d485fc559fa817e3ee0fa848
#
_entry.id   53ef9d16d485fc559fa817e3ee0fa848
#
_cell.length_a   1.000
_cell.length_b   1.000
_cell.length_c   1.000
_cell.angle_alpha   90.00
_cell.angle_beta   90.00
_cell.angle_gamma   90.00
#
_symmetry.space_group_name_H-M   'P 1'
#
loop_
_entity.id
_entity.type
_entity.pdbx_description
1 polymer ?
#
loop_
_entity_poly.entity_id
_entity_poly.type
_entity_poly.pdbx_seq_one_letter_code
_entity_poly.pdbx_strand_id
1 'polypeptide(L)'
;MDFAVQAIGIVNRFGRQLVHKDVNLEVQTGEIFCIVGGSGAGKSVLLRTILGLLKPAAGRILLEGRDITGMSPAQLRAVKARYGVTFQNGALFSSLTVLQNVQLPMLEYLQLDSQLLDQLALFKLELVGLPPDAARKYPAQLSGGMIKRAALARALALDPRLLFLDEPTAGLDPVSAAALDELLVYLQRELKLTVVMITHDLDTIFRVANHVGMLVDGSLISDTLDGIVQNRQPWIRAYFHGERAQQRRGRRGTGS
;
A
#
# COMPACT_ATOMS: atom_id res chain seq x y z
N MET A 1 -10.96 -4.76 19.78
CA MET A 1 -10.52 -4.69 18.37
C MET A 1 -9.09 -4.17 18.38
N ASP A 2 -8.19 -4.88 17.74
CA ASP A 2 -6.78 -4.44 17.65
C ASP A 2 -6.57 -3.68 16.37
N PHE A 3 -6.11 -2.43 16.48
CA PHE A 3 -5.75 -1.61 15.33
C PHE A 3 -4.30 -1.80 14.95
N ALA A 4 -4.05 -2.11 13.67
CA ALA A 4 -2.71 -2.21 13.13
C ALA A 4 -2.09 -0.84 12.86
N VAL A 5 -2.92 0.14 12.43
CA VAL A 5 -2.51 1.53 12.19
C VAL A 5 -3.52 2.48 12.82
N GLN A 6 -3.04 3.45 13.56
CA GLN A 6 -3.84 4.59 14.00
C GLN A 6 -3.09 5.89 13.69
N ALA A 7 -3.77 6.82 13.04
CA ALA A 7 -3.35 8.21 12.88
C ALA A 7 -4.35 9.07 13.66
N ILE A 8 -3.88 9.85 14.63
CA ILE A 8 -4.73 10.59 15.56
C ILE A 8 -4.38 12.07 15.48
N GLY A 9 -5.31 12.88 15.00
CA GLY A 9 -5.18 14.32 14.95
C GLY A 9 -4.07 14.81 14.03
N ILE A 10 -3.81 14.14 12.91
CA ILE A 10 -2.66 14.44 12.04
C ILE A 10 -2.85 15.77 11.33
N VAL A 11 -1.88 16.65 11.54
CA VAL A 11 -1.74 17.92 10.82
C VAL A 11 -0.43 17.90 10.05
N ASN A 12 -0.52 18.05 8.73
CA ASN A 12 0.67 18.24 7.88
C ASN A 12 0.64 19.63 7.25
N ARG A 13 1.75 20.35 7.40
CA ARG A 13 1.92 21.71 6.89
C ARG A 13 3.28 21.87 6.21
N PHE A 14 3.31 22.53 5.06
CA PHE A 14 4.52 22.90 4.33
C PHE A 14 4.52 24.42 4.12
N GLY A 15 5.33 25.11 4.91
CA GLY A 15 5.29 26.57 4.95
C GLY A 15 3.90 27.07 5.35
N ARG A 16 3.24 27.80 4.46
CA ARG A 16 1.87 28.31 4.66
C ARG A 16 0.79 27.34 4.20
N GLN A 17 1.14 26.31 3.44
CA GLN A 17 0.18 25.34 2.91
C GLN A 17 -0.18 24.30 3.95
N LEU A 18 -1.44 24.25 4.35
CA LEU A 18 -2.02 23.22 5.20
C LEU A 18 -2.55 22.09 4.30
N VAL A 19 -1.94 20.91 4.39
CA VAL A 19 -2.30 19.74 3.57
C VAL A 19 -3.30 18.85 4.30
N HIS A 20 -3.05 18.57 5.60
CA HIS A 20 -3.96 17.79 6.44
C HIS A 20 -4.40 18.61 7.65
N LYS A 21 -5.71 18.52 7.96
CA LYS A 21 -6.38 19.27 9.00
C LYS A 21 -7.05 18.27 9.96
N ASP A 22 -6.32 17.83 10.99
CA ASP A 22 -6.89 16.89 11.98
C ASP A 22 -7.35 15.55 11.36
N VAL A 23 -6.47 14.89 10.60
CA VAL A 23 -6.79 13.58 10.01
C VAL A 23 -6.74 12.49 11.07
N ASN A 24 -7.86 11.75 11.18
CA ASN A 24 -8.00 10.60 12.04
C ASN A 24 -8.23 9.35 11.15
N LEU A 25 -7.46 8.29 11.38
CA LEU A 25 -7.50 7.04 10.63
C LEU A 25 -7.31 5.88 11.60
N GLU A 26 -8.14 4.85 11.47
CA GLU A 26 -7.99 3.58 12.16
C GLU A 26 -8.09 2.44 11.16
N VAL A 27 -7.09 1.56 11.17
CA VAL A 27 -7.04 0.35 10.33
C VAL A 27 -7.03 -0.86 11.23
N GLN A 28 -8.02 -1.74 11.06
CA GLN A 28 -8.13 -2.97 11.84
C GLN A 28 -7.08 -3.99 11.39
N THR A 29 -6.64 -4.82 12.33
CA THR A 29 -5.72 -5.92 12.00
C THR A 29 -6.38 -6.89 11.03
N GLY A 30 -5.69 -7.24 9.95
CA GLY A 30 -6.13 -8.22 8.97
C GLY A 30 -7.10 -7.69 7.91
N GLU A 31 -7.25 -6.36 7.75
CA GLU A 31 -8.06 -5.78 6.68
C GLU A 31 -7.24 -5.17 5.55
N ILE A 32 -7.89 -4.91 4.42
CA ILE A 32 -7.38 -4.05 3.35
C ILE A 32 -8.10 -2.71 3.45
N PHE A 33 -7.35 -1.66 3.80
CA PHE A 33 -7.82 -0.29 3.89
C PHE A 33 -7.32 0.53 2.69
N CYS A 34 -8.24 1.13 1.92
CA CYS A 34 -7.90 1.95 0.78
C CYS A 34 -8.00 3.44 1.10
N ILE A 35 -6.91 4.20 0.90
CA ILE A 35 -6.89 5.66 0.97
C ILE A 35 -7.12 6.22 -0.43
N VAL A 36 -8.20 6.97 -0.59
CA VAL A 36 -8.66 7.53 -1.86
C VAL A 36 -8.76 9.05 -1.77
N GLY A 37 -8.62 9.74 -2.88
CA GLY A 37 -8.74 11.20 -2.92
C GLY A 37 -8.30 11.76 -4.28
N GLY A 38 -8.65 13.00 -4.56
CA GLY A 38 -8.26 13.69 -5.79
C GLY A 38 -6.74 13.81 -5.95
N SER A 39 -6.30 14.22 -7.16
CA SER A 39 -4.90 14.57 -7.37
C SER A 39 -4.54 15.76 -6.47
N GLY A 40 -3.38 15.67 -5.80
CA GLY A 40 -2.95 16.72 -4.86
C GLY A 40 -3.64 16.72 -3.50
N ALA A 41 -4.58 15.81 -3.21
CA ALA A 41 -5.27 15.74 -1.91
C ALA A 41 -4.34 15.40 -0.72
N GLY A 42 -3.08 15.02 -0.96
CA GLY A 42 -2.13 14.71 0.11
C GLY A 42 -1.98 13.23 0.44
N LYS A 43 -2.55 12.30 -0.33
CA LYS A 43 -2.50 10.85 -0.04
C LYS A 43 -1.08 10.33 0.23
N SER A 44 -0.12 10.64 -0.64
CA SER A 44 1.27 10.21 -0.46
C SER A 44 1.96 10.94 0.71
N VAL A 45 1.51 12.15 1.06
CA VAL A 45 1.97 12.87 2.26
C VAL A 45 1.48 12.12 3.51
N LEU A 46 0.20 11.72 3.54
CA LEU A 46 -0.37 10.94 4.64
C LEU A 46 0.36 9.60 4.79
N LEU A 47 0.56 8.87 3.69
CA LEU A 47 1.30 7.61 3.72
C LEU A 47 2.72 7.78 4.26
N ARG A 48 3.47 8.77 3.77
CA ARG A 48 4.82 9.05 4.28
C ARG A 48 4.82 9.42 5.77
N THR A 49 3.79 10.09 6.26
CA THR A 49 3.61 10.41 7.68
C THR A 49 3.37 9.13 8.48
N ILE A 50 2.47 8.24 8.02
CA ILE A 50 2.20 6.94 8.66
C ILE A 50 3.46 6.07 8.70
N LEU A 51 4.28 6.09 7.64
CA LEU A 51 5.55 5.34 7.56
C LEU A 51 6.68 5.94 8.43
N GLY A 52 6.46 7.07 9.11
CA GLY A 52 7.50 7.77 9.86
C GLY A 52 8.60 8.36 8.96
N LEU A 53 8.32 8.57 7.68
CA LEU A 53 9.22 9.22 6.72
C LEU A 53 9.05 10.75 6.71
N LEU A 54 7.93 11.22 7.22
CA LEU A 54 7.59 12.63 7.37
C LEU A 54 7.03 12.86 8.78
N LYS A 55 7.61 13.82 9.50
CA LYS A 55 7.10 14.20 10.82
C LYS A 55 5.90 15.13 10.66
N PRO A 56 4.74 14.82 11.25
CA PRO A 56 3.59 15.72 11.22
C PRO A 56 3.85 16.97 12.07
N ALA A 57 3.14 18.07 11.76
CA ALA A 57 3.17 19.29 12.59
C ALA A 57 2.42 19.10 13.91
N ALA A 58 1.40 18.23 13.93
CA ALA A 58 0.68 17.81 15.12
C ALA A 58 0.07 16.43 14.92
N GLY A 59 -0.36 15.80 16.02
CA GLY A 59 -0.95 14.47 16.01
C GLY A 59 0.04 13.36 16.31
N ARG A 60 -0.45 12.10 16.30
CA ARG A 60 0.32 10.90 16.62
C ARG A 60 0.03 9.78 15.63
N ILE A 61 1.04 8.94 15.36
CA ILE A 61 0.92 7.71 14.58
C ILE A 61 1.27 6.53 15.48
N LEU A 62 0.36 5.57 15.56
CA LEU A 62 0.61 4.31 16.21
C LEU A 62 0.63 3.19 15.15
N LEU A 63 1.67 2.36 15.17
CA LEU A 63 1.77 1.13 14.39
C LEU A 63 1.81 -0.05 15.37
N GLU A 64 0.84 -0.96 15.26
CA GLU A 64 0.66 -2.09 16.18
C GLU A 64 0.71 -1.63 17.66
N GLY A 65 0.01 -0.52 17.99
CA GLY A 65 -0.05 0.07 19.32
C GLY A 65 1.19 0.84 19.77
N ARG A 66 2.24 0.94 18.94
CA ARG A 66 3.47 1.68 19.27
C ARG A 66 3.43 3.08 18.67
N ASP A 67 3.52 4.11 19.49
CA ASP A 67 3.64 5.50 19.02
C ASP A 67 5.02 5.71 18.39
N ILE A 68 5.04 5.97 17.08
CA ILE A 68 6.27 6.19 16.30
C ILE A 68 6.60 7.67 16.12
N THR A 69 5.73 8.58 16.52
CA THR A 69 5.80 10.02 16.18
C THR A 69 7.03 10.70 16.73
N GLY A 70 7.47 10.30 17.93
CA GLY A 70 8.63 10.87 18.61
C GLY A 70 9.87 10.00 18.56
N MET A 71 9.86 8.88 17.82
CA MET A 71 10.97 7.94 17.77
C MET A 71 12.21 8.52 17.10
N SER A 72 13.39 8.20 17.63
CA SER A 72 14.66 8.46 16.96
C SER A 72 14.81 7.59 15.69
N PRO A 73 15.70 7.95 14.75
CA PRO A 73 15.97 7.14 13.56
C PRO A 73 16.36 5.68 13.88
N ALA A 74 17.10 5.45 14.96
CA ALA A 74 17.48 4.10 15.40
C ALA A 74 16.28 3.28 15.87
N GLN A 75 15.37 3.88 16.64
CA GLN A 75 14.12 3.24 17.07
C GLN A 75 13.17 2.96 15.89
N LEU A 76 13.06 3.91 14.96
CA LEU A 76 12.27 3.74 13.72
C LEU A 76 12.81 2.61 12.84
N ARG A 77 14.12 2.36 12.82
CA ARG A 77 14.71 1.25 12.07
C ARG A 77 14.11 -0.10 12.49
N ALA A 78 13.99 -0.35 13.79
CA ALA A 78 13.39 -1.59 14.29
C ALA A 78 11.90 -1.72 13.95
N VAL A 79 11.17 -0.61 13.90
CA VAL A 79 9.77 -0.60 13.46
C VAL A 79 9.67 -0.85 11.95
N LYS A 80 10.56 -0.25 11.14
CA LYS A 80 10.57 -0.41 9.68
C LYS A 80 10.81 -1.85 9.22
N ALA A 81 11.52 -2.66 9.99
CA ALA A 81 11.68 -4.09 9.73
C ALA A 81 10.35 -4.87 9.81
N ARG A 82 9.29 -4.31 10.42
CA ARG A 82 8.02 -4.98 10.68
C ARG A 82 6.95 -4.70 9.62
N TYR A 83 7.19 -3.79 8.69
CA TYR A 83 6.27 -3.48 7.61
C TYR A 83 6.94 -3.47 6.25
N GLY A 84 6.20 -3.90 5.23
CA GLY A 84 6.62 -3.80 3.84
C GLY A 84 6.05 -2.56 3.16
N VAL A 85 6.79 -2.01 2.19
CA VAL A 85 6.34 -0.85 1.41
C VAL A 85 6.61 -1.08 -0.07
N THR A 86 5.60 -0.76 -0.91
CA THR A 86 5.81 -0.55 -2.34
C THR A 86 5.47 0.89 -2.71
N PHE A 87 6.25 1.47 -3.61
CA PHE A 87 6.00 2.80 -4.18
C PHE A 87 5.48 2.68 -5.61
N GLN A 88 4.84 3.72 -6.10
CA GLN A 88 4.13 3.75 -7.38
C GLN A 88 4.90 3.13 -8.57
N ASN A 89 6.20 3.36 -8.68
CA ASN A 89 7.04 2.82 -9.75
C ASN A 89 7.81 1.55 -9.34
N GLY A 90 7.41 0.87 -8.24
CA GLY A 90 8.10 -0.29 -7.69
C GLY A 90 9.38 0.06 -6.93
N ALA A 91 10.06 1.16 -7.29
CA ALA A 91 11.32 1.65 -6.69
C ALA A 91 12.40 0.56 -6.57
N LEU A 92 12.50 -0.33 -7.55
CA LEU A 92 13.58 -1.32 -7.63
C LEU A 92 14.88 -0.63 -7.99
N PHE A 93 15.98 -1.09 -7.43
CA PHE A 93 17.32 -0.64 -7.79
C PHE A 93 17.67 -1.17 -9.18
N SER A 94 17.85 -0.29 -10.15
CA SER A 94 18.06 -0.63 -11.55
C SER A 94 19.40 -1.37 -11.82
N SER A 95 20.38 -1.15 -10.95
CA SER A 95 21.70 -1.80 -11.00
C SER A 95 21.76 -3.19 -10.36
N LEU A 96 20.67 -3.63 -9.73
CA LEU A 96 20.56 -4.93 -9.08
C LEU A 96 19.60 -5.83 -9.85
N THR A 97 19.87 -7.14 -9.84
CA THR A 97 18.91 -8.13 -10.34
C THR A 97 17.64 -8.14 -9.49
N VAL A 98 16.61 -8.78 -9.98
CA VAL A 98 15.34 -8.96 -9.23
C VAL A 98 15.59 -9.70 -7.91
N LEU A 99 16.38 -10.78 -7.96
CA LEU A 99 16.76 -11.53 -6.76
C LEU A 99 17.47 -10.63 -5.74
N GLN A 100 18.49 -9.89 -6.19
CA GLN A 100 19.24 -8.98 -5.34
C GLN A 100 18.34 -7.87 -4.74
N ASN A 101 17.37 -7.37 -5.50
CA ASN A 101 16.39 -6.41 -4.96
C ASN A 101 15.58 -6.99 -3.79
N VAL A 102 15.16 -8.27 -3.88
CA VAL A 102 14.42 -8.93 -2.79
C VAL A 102 15.32 -9.24 -1.61
N GLN A 103 16.58 -9.53 -1.84
CA GLN A 103 17.57 -9.80 -0.78
C GLN A 103 17.94 -8.57 0.06
N LEU A 104 17.84 -7.35 -0.49
CA LEU A 104 18.28 -6.13 0.21
C LEU A 104 17.74 -5.98 1.63
N PRO A 105 16.41 -6.08 1.87
CA PRO A 105 15.91 -6.00 3.25
C PRO A 105 16.44 -7.13 4.15
N MET A 106 16.61 -8.33 3.60
CA MET A 106 17.14 -9.47 4.36
C MET A 106 18.58 -9.21 4.79
N LEU A 107 19.42 -8.71 3.87
CA LEU A 107 20.82 -8.33 4.17
C LEU A 107 20.95 -7.23 5.21
N GLU A 108 19.98 -6.31 5.24
CA GLU A 108 20.00 -5.20 6.20
C GLU A 108 19.61 -5.62 7.63
N TYR A 109 18.66 -6.56 7.75
CA TYR A 109 18.03 -6.88 9.04
C TYR A 109 18.32 -8.29 9.54
N LEU A 110 18.78 -9.21 8.69
CA LEU A 110 19.02 -10.61 9.03
C LEU A 110 20.51 -10.97 8.83
N GLN A 111 20.97 -11.92 9.64
CA GLN A 111 22.31 -12.51 9.47
C GLN A 111 22.12 -13.93 8.90
N LEU A 112 22.15 -14.05 7.58
CA LEU A 112 21.92 -15.29 6.86
C LEU A 112 23.17 -15.65 6.04
N ASP A 113 23.43 -16.93 5.87
CA ASP A 113 24.38 -17.38 4.86
C ASP A 113 23.82 -17.15 3.44
N SER A 114 24.69 -17.14 2.46
CA SER A 114 24.33 -16.81 1.07
C SER A 114 23.33 -17.80 0.46
N GLN A 115 23.43 -19.09 0.81
CA GLN A 115 22.55 -20.12 0.25
C GLN A 115 21.12 -19.95 0.79
N LEU A 116 20.96 -19.74 2.09
CA LEU A 116 19.66 -19.51 2.70
C LEU A 116 19.02 -18.19 2.23
N LEU A 117 19.85 -17.14 2.07
CA LEU A 117 19.42 -15.86 1.52
C LEU A 117 18.84 -16.01 0.11
N ASP A 118 19.53 -16.74 -0.77
CA ASP A 118 19.07 -17.03 -2.13
C ASP A 118 17.75 -17.81 -2.13
N GLN A 119 17.65 -18.86 -1.31
CA GLN A 119 16.45 -19.70 -1.21
C GLN A 119 15.24 -18.90 -0.74
N LEU A 120 15.39 -18.09 0.31
CA LEU A 120 14.32 -17.25 0.83
C LEU A 120 13.87 -16.21 -0.18
N ALA A 121 14.81 -15.55 -0.87
CA ALA A 121 14.47 -14.57 -1.90
C ALA A 121 13.77 -15.20 -3.11
N LEU A 122 14.20 -16.38 -3.56
CA LEU A 122 13.52 -17.15 -4.63
C LEU A 122 12.10 -17.54 -4.19
N PHE A 123 11.92 -18.00 -2.96
CA PHE A 123 10.60 -18.29 -2.42
C PHE A 123 9.68 -17.07 -2.44
N LYS A 124 10.19 -15.86 -2.09
CA LYS A 124 9.40 -14.62 -2.18
C LYS A 124 9.00 -14.26 -3.61
N LEU A 125 9.87 -14.55 -4.59
CA LEU A 125 9.54 -14.35 -6.00
C LEU A 125 8.46 -15.33 -6.48
N GLU A 126 8.54 -16.59 -6.08
CA GLU A 126 7.52 -17.60 -6.37
C GLU A 126 6.18 -17.24 -5.75
N LEU A 127 6.18 -16.78 -4.48
CA LEU A 127 4.99 -16.38 -3.74
C LEU A 127 4.18 -15.28 -4.46
N VAL A 128 4.85 -14.39 -5.20
CA VAL A 128 4.18 -13.36 -6.01
C VAL A 128 3.93 -13.79 -7.46
N GLY A 129 4.19 -15.04 -7.80
CA GLY A 129 3.95 -15.62 -9.13
C GLY A 129 4.91 -15.11 -10.19
N LEU A 130 6.16 -14.80 -9.83
CA LEU A 130 7.22 -14.51 -10.81
C LEU A 130 7.88 -15.82 -11.26
N PRO A 131 8.14 -15.99 -12.57
CA PRO A 131 8.82 -17.17 -13.06
C PRO A 131 10.30 -17.20 -12.62
N PRO A 132 10.90 -18.39 -12.43
CA PRO A 132 12.27 -18.53 -11.90
C PRO A 132 13.34 -17.76 -12.68
N ASP A 133 13.19 -17.63 -14.00
CA ASP A 133 14.11 -16.90 -14.88
C ASP A 133 14.08 -15.39 -14.62
N ALA A 134 13.02 -14.85 -14.03
CA ALA A 134 12.94 -13.44 -13.64
C ALA A 134 13.97 -13.06 -12.57
N ALA A 135 14.37 -14.00 -11.71
CA ALA A 135 15.32 -13.75 -10.62
C ALA A 135 16.65 -13.13 -11.08
N ARG A 136 17.12 -13.54 -12.26
CA ARG A 136 18.40 -13.09 -12.84
C ARG A 136 18.27 -11.84 -13.71
N LYS A 137 17.07 -11.40 -14.03
CA LYS A 137 16.81 -10.20 -14.85
C LYS A 137 17.03 -8.93 -14.04
N TYR A 138 17.35 -7.86 -14.76
CA TYR A 138 17.33 -6.50 -14.21
C TYR A 138 15.95 -5.87 -14.39
N PRO A 139 15.57 -4.88 -13.59
CA PRO A 139 14.26 -4.22 -13.69
C PRO A 139 13.89 -3.74 -15.09
N ALA A 140 14.85 -3.25 -15.86
CA ALA A 140 14.65 -2.80 -17.25
C ALA A 140 14.22 -3.91 -18.22
N GLN A 141 14.39 -5.18 -17.85
CA GLN A 141 14.04 -6.35 -18.66
C GLN A 141 12.67 -6.93 -18.31
N LEU A 142 11.95 -6.30 -17.36
CA LEU A 142 10.66 -6.77 -16.85
C LEU A 142 9.50 -6.01 -17.50
N SER A 143 8.35 -6.67 -17.62
CA SER A 143 7.09 -5.98 -17.88
C SER A 143 6.65 -5.16 -16.67
N GLY A 144 5.73 -4.19 -16.86
CA GLY A 144 5.20 -3.39 -15.75
C GLY A 144 4.61 -4.24 -14.63
N GLY A 145 3.84 -5.27 -14.96
CA GLY A 145 3.27 -6.21 -13.98
C GLY A 145 4.35 -6.99 -13.23
N MET A 146 5.42 -7.44 -13.91
CA MET A 146 6.54 -8.11 -13.26
C MET A 146 7.30 -7.17 -12.30
N ILE A 147 7.47 -5.89 -12.66
CA ILE A 147 8.08 -4.88 -11.77
C ILE A 147 7.27 -4.74 -10.49
N LYS A 148 5.93 -4.66 -10.60
CA LYS A 148 5.03 -4.55 -9.44
C LYS A 148 5.11 -5.79 -8.54
N ARG A 149 5.11 -6.99 -9.13
CA ARG A 149 5.28 -8.25 -8.40
C ARG A 149 6.65 -8.36 -7.72
N ALA A 150 7.73 -7.97 -8.37
CA ALA A 150 9.06 -7.95 -7.78
C ALA A 150 9.17 -6.95 -6.61
N ALA A 151 8.55 -5.77 -6.74
CA ALA A 151 8.46 -4.80 -5.65
C ALA A 151 7.65 -5.35 -4.47
N LEU A 152 6.57 -6.09 -4.74
CA LEU A 152 5.77 -6.78 -3.72
C LEU A 152 6.58 -7.89 -3.03
N ALA A 153 7.33 -8.70 -3.76
CA ALA A 153 8.23 -9.72 -3.21
C ALA A 153 9.26 -9.10 -2.25
N ARG A 154 9.87 -7.97 -2.65
CA ARG A 154 10.79 -7.22 -1.81
C ARG A 154 10.10 -6.68 -0.54
N ALA A 155 8.89 -6.17 -0.67
CA ALA A 155 8.13 -5.68 0.48
C ALA A 155 7.77 -6.81 1.46
N LEU A 156 7.62 -8.04 0.98
CA LEU A 156 7.34 -9.25 1.79
C LEU A 156 8.61 -9.95 2.30
N ALA A 157 9.80 -9.44 2.00
CA ALA A 157 11.07 -10.12 2.26
C ALA A 157 11.31 -10.46 3.74
N LEU A 158 10.81 -9.63 4.66
CA LEU A 158 10.95 -9.80 6.11
C LEU A 158 9.71 -10.36 6.81
N ASP A 159 8.80 -10.99 6.07
CA ASP A 159 7.51 -11.50 6.59
C ASP A 159 6.74 -10.46 7.44
N PRO A 160 6.51 -9.26 6.89
CA PRO A 160 5.81 -8.21 7.62
C PRO A 160 4.35 -8.59 7.88
N ARG A 161 3.76 -8.08 8.97
CA ARG A 161 2.31 -8.18 9.20
C ARG A 161 1.54 -7.01 8.59
N LEU A 162 2.23 -5.94 8.26
CA LEU A 162 1.66 -4.70 7.76
C LEU A 162 2.30 -4.34 6.42
N LEU A 163 1.48 -4.08 5.41
CA LEU A 163 1.91 -3.80 4.05
C LEU A 163 1.33 -2.46 3.59
N PHE A 164 2.19 -1.57 3.11
CA PHE A 164 1.81 -0.28 2.56
C PHE A 164 2.05 -0.25 1.05
N LEU A 165 1.02 0.09 0.28
CA LEU A 165 1.08 0.08 -1.18
C LEU A 165 0.67 1.45 -1.74
N ASP A 166 1.58 2.10 -2.47
CA ASP A 166 1.29 3.37 -3.15
C ASP A 166 1.02 3.10 -4.63
N GLU A 167 -0.25 3.16 -5.04
CA GLU A 167 -0.73 2.98 -6.42
C GLU A 167 -0.20 1.67 -7.07
N PRO A 168 -0.46 0.48 -6.47
CA PRO A 168 0.18 -0.77 -6.92
C PRO A 168 -0.22 -1.17 -8.34
N THR A 169 -1.43 -0.85 -8.79
CA THR A 169 -1.96 -1.20 -10.12
C THR A 169 -1.76 -0.10 -11.17
N ALA A 170 -1.24 1.08 -10.76
CA ALA A 170 -1.06 2.20 -11.68
C ALA A 170 -0.14 1.85 -12.85
N GLY A 171 -0.59 2.18 -14.09
CA GLY A 171 0.15 1.92 -15.32
C GLY A 171 0.06 0.49 -15.84
N LEU A 172 -0.71 -0.39 -15.20
CA LEU A 172 -1.00 -1.73 -15.70
C LEU A 172 -2.22 -1.71 -16.64
N ASP A 173 -2.24 -2.65 -17.57
CA ASP A 173 -3.46 -2.98 -18.30
C ASP A 173 -4.51 -3.60 -17.37
N PRO A 174 -5.81 -3.60 -17.74
CA PRO A 174 -6.89 -4.07 -16.86
C PRO A 174 -6.75 -5.53 -16.41
N VAL A 175 -6.20 -6.40 -17.25
CA VAL A 175 -6.02 -7.84 -16.93
C VAL A 175 -4.91 -8.01 -15.91
N SER A 176 -3.78 -7.35 -16.13
CA SER A 176 -2.64 -7.35 -15.19
C SER A 176 -2.99 -6.71 -13.85
N ALA A 177 -3.77 -5.62 -13.85
CA ALA A 177 -4.26 -4.99 -12.64
C ALA A 177 -5.16 -5.93 -11.83
N ALA A 178 -6.13 -6.57 -12.51
CA ALA A 178 -7.02 -7.55 -11.90
C ALA A 178 -6.24 -8.72 -11.26
N ALA A 179 -5.26 -9.28 -11.98
CA ALA A 179 -4.43 -10.38 -11.49
C ALA A 179 -3.55 -9.97 -10.29
N LEU A 180 -3.14 -8.71 -10.21
CA LEU A 180 -2.41 -8.19 -9.04
C LEU A 180 -3.34 -7.99 -7.84
N ASP A 181 -4.56 -7.49 -8.06
CA ASP A 181 -5.59 -7.35 -7.02
C ASP A 181 -5.94 -8.72 -6.39
N GLU A 182 -6.15 -9.75 -7.23
CA GLU A 182 -6.43 -11.12 -6.79
C GLU A 182 -5.27 -11.69 -5.96
N LEU A 183 -4.04 -11.46 -6.40
CA LEU A 183 -2.84 -11.83 -5.65
C LEU A 183 -2.79 -11.13 -4.29
N LEU A 184 -3.10 -9.84 -4.22
CA LEU A 184 -3.11 -9.09 -2.95
C LEU A 184 -4.15 -9.63 -1.98
N VAL A 185 -5.37 -9.93 -2.45
CA VAL A 185 -6.41 -10.54 -1.61
C VAL A 185 -6.00 -11.94 -1.13
N TYR A 186 -5.40 -12.75 -2.01
CA TYR A 186 -4.87 -14.06 -1.65
C TYR A 186 -3.79 -13.96 -0.57
N LEU A 187 -2.76 -13.11 -0.78
CA LEU A 187 -1.67 -12.91 0.18
C LEU A 187 -2.18 -12.35 1.52
N GLN A 188 -3.13 -11.43 1.49
CA GLN A 188 -3.72 -10.86 2.70
C GLN A 188 -4.37 -11.97 3.56
N ARG A 189 -5.11 -12.89 2.95
CA ARG A 189 -5.78 -13.98 3.65
C ARG A 189 -4.78 -15.02 4.18
N GLU A 190 -3.91 -15.53 3.32
CA GLU A 190 -2.99 -16.61 3.66
C GLU A 190 -1.92 -16.18 4.66
N LEU A 191 -1.40 -14.96 4.53
CA LEU A 191 -0.37 -14.42 5.41
C LEU A 191 -0.93 -13.58 6.56
N LYS A 192 -2.27 -13.43 6.64
CA LYS A 192 -2.97 -12.59 7.63
C LYS A 192 -2.43 -11.15 7.66
N LEU A 193 -2.17 -10.59 6.48
CA LEU A 193 -1.64 -9.25 6.36
C LEU A 193 -2.70 -8.20 6.66
N THR A 194 -2.28 -7.08 7.24
CA THR A 194 -3.02 -5.83 7.18
C THR A 194 -2.44 -5.00 6.05
N VAL A 195 -3.29 -4.50 5.16
CA VAL A 195 -2.86 -3.74 3.98
C VAL A 195 -3.42 -2.33 4.03
N VAL A 196 -2.56 -1.34 3.89
CA VAL A 196 -2.95 0.07 3.66
C VAL A 196 -2.53 0.44 2.25
N MET A 197 -3.49 0.75 1.40
CA MET A 197 -3.26 1.01 -0.01
C MET A 197 -3.73 2.41 -0.40
N ILE A 198 -2.91 3.15 -1.14
CA ILE A 198 -3.36 4.31 -1.90
C ILE A 198 -3.76 3.82 -3.29
N THR A 199 -4.96 4.16 -3.72
CA THR A 199 -5.38 3.94 -5.11
C THR A 199 -6.45 4.95 -5.51
N HIS A 200 -6.58 5.18 -6.81
CA HIS A 200 -7.67 5.94 -7.41
C HIS A 200 -8.49 5.08 -8.39
N ASP A 201 -8.16 3.80 -8.50
CA ASP A 201 -8.88 2.88 -9.39
C ASP A 201 -10.09 2.27 -8.68
N LEU A 202 -11.29 2.57 -9.20
CA LEU A 202 -12.54 2.06 -8.67
C LEU A 202 -12.64 0.54 -8.74
N ASP A 203 -12.13 -0.07 -9.81
CA ASP A 203 -12.19 -1.54 -9.97
C ASP A 203 -11.36 -2.24 -8.91
N THR A 204 -10.16 -1.74 -8.62
CA THR A 204 -9.32 -2.18 -7.50
C THR A 204 -10.04 -1.99 -6.17
N ILE A 205 -10.59 -0.78 -5.88
CA ILE A 205 -11.29 -0.51 -4.62
C ILE A 205 -12.43 -1.51 -4.38
N PHE A 206 -13.31 -1.70 -5.38
CA PHE A 206 -14.44 -2.64 -5.27
C PHE A 206 -14.02 -4.11 -5.16
N ARG A 207 -12.80 -4.45 -5.58
CA ARG A 207 -12.31 -5.83 -5.53
C ARG A 207 -11.65 -6.16 -4.22
N VAL A 208 -10.90 -5.23 -3.63
CA VAL A 208 -10.01 -5.54 -2.52
C VAL A 208 -10.39 -4.89 -1.20
N ALA A 209 -11.07 -3.72 -1.19
CA ALA A 209 -11.22 -2.92 0.02
C ALA A 209 -12.24 -3.49 1.00
N ASN A 210 -11.89 -3.56 2.28
CA ASN A 210 -12.80 -3.73 3.40
C ASN A 210 -13.31 -2.37 3.88
N HIS A 211 -12.38 -1.42 4.11
CA HIS A 211 -12.67 -0.04 4.47
C HIS A 211 -12.01 0.93 3.49
N VAL A 212 -12.61 2.10 3.36
CA VAL A 212 -12.14 3.16 2.48
C VAL A 212 -12.09 4.48 3.23
N GLY A 213 -10.94 5.15 3.19
CA GLY A 213 -10.75 6.51 3.69
C GLY A 213 -10.69 7.50 2.53
N MET A 214 -11.65 8.39 2.45
CA MET A 214 -11.73 9.45 1.43
C MET A 214 -11.09 10.73 1.95
N LEU A 215 -9.98 11.12 1.33
CA LEU A 215 -9.27 12.35 1.69
C LEU A 215 -9.83 13.53 0.89
N VAL A 216 -10.59 14.39 1.56
CA VAL A 216 -11.31 15.53 0.98
C VAL A 216 -10.98 16.78 1.79
N ASP A 217 -10.56 17.85 1.13
CA ASP A 217 -10.25 19.17 1.72
C ASP A 217 -9.31 19.14 2.94
N GLY A 218 -8.40 18.17 2.96
CA GLY A 218 -7.42 17.97 4.02
C GLY A 218 -7.93 17.21 5.24
N SER A 219 -9.17 16.69 5.18
CA SER A 219 -9.77 15.81 6.21
C SER A 219 -10.03 14.42 5.64
N LEU A 220 -10.09 13.41 6.51
CA LEU A 220 -10.38 12.03 6.11
C LEU A 220 -11.78 11.64 6.58
N ILE A 221 -12.59 11.09 5.67
CA ILE A 221 -13.87 10.46 5.96
C ILE A 221 -13.69 8.96 5.68
N SER A 222 -13.83 8.11 6.67
CA SER A 222 -13.64 6.66 6.52
C SER A 222 -14.87 5.87 6.97
N ASP A 223 -15.14 4.79 6.25
CA ASP A 223 -16.21 3.84 6.54
C ASP A 223 -15.90 2.49 5.85
N THR A 224 -16.70 1.47 6.12
CA THR A 224 -16.73 0.27 5.27
C THR A 224 -16.95 0.66 3.81
N LEU A 225 -16.56 -0.22 2.88
CA LEU A 225 -16.78 0.05 1.45
C LEU A 225 -18.25 0.38 1.15
N ASP A 226 -19.18 -0.39 1.73
CA ASP A 226 -20.61 -0.15 1.54
C ASP A 226 -21.08 1.17 2.14
N GLY A 227 -20.59 1.53 3.34
CA GLY A 227 -20.90 2.79 4.00
C GLY A 227 -20.41 4.00 3.21
N ILE A 228 -19.16 3.94 2.72
CA ILE A 228 -18.57 5.05 1.95
C ILE A 228 -19.25 5.24 0.60
N VAL A 229 -19.67 4.15 -0.07
CA VAL A 229 -20.43 4.22 -1.34
C VAL A 229 -21.78 4.91 -1.17
N GLN A 230 -22.41 4.78 0.01
CA GLN A 230 -23.69 5.41 0.34
C GLN A 230 -23.53 6.83 0.93
N ASN A 231 -22.28 7.30 1.13
CA ASN A 231 -22.02 8.59 1.74
C ASN A 231 -22.57 9.74 0.90
N ARG A 232 -23.20 10.73 1.56
CA ARG A 232 -23.90 11.85 0.91
C ARG A 232 -22.99 13.07 0.62
N GLN A 233 -21.73 13.02 1.05
CA GLN A 233 -20.77 14.08 0.76
C GLN A 233 -20.63 14.24 -0.77
N PRO A 234 -20.76 15.46 -1.34
CA PRO A 234 -20.91 15.65 -2.78
C PRO A 234 -19.75 15.06 -3.61
N TRP A 235 -18.49 15.23 -3.14
CA TRP A 235 -17.33 14.72 -3.84
C TRP A 235 -17.26 13.18 -3.81
N ILE A 236 -17.59 12.54 -2.66
CA ILE A 236 -17.62 11.08 -2.51
C ILE A 236 -18.69 10.50 -3.42
N ARG A 237 -19.89 11.12 -3.43
CA ARG A 237 -20.96 10.71 -4.31
C ARG A 237 -20.60 10.83 -5.79
N ALA A 238 -19.97 11.94 -6.20
CA ALA A 238 -19.49 12.13 -7.57
C ALA A 238 -18.43 11.08 -7.95
N TYR A 239 -17.57 10.71 -7.02
CA TYR A 239 -16.52 9.71 -7.23
C TYR A 239 -17.10 8.31 -7.50
N PHE A 240 -18.05 7.85 -6.69
CA PHE A 240 -18.62 6.49 -6.80
C PHE A 240 -19.82 6.37 -7.75
N HIS A 241 -20.55 7.47 -8.03
CA HIS A 241 -21.79 7.46 -8.83
C HIS A 241 -21.75 8.39 -10.05
N GLY A 242 -20.63 9.06 -10.32
CA GLY A 242 -20.46 9.88 -11.51
C GLY A 242 -20.52 9.03 -12.81
N GLU A 243 -20.71 9.67 -13.96
CA GLU A 243 -20.87 9.01 -15.26
C GLU A 243 -19.79 7.96 -15.57
N ARG A 244 -18.52 8.24 -15.20
CA ARG A 244 -17.40 7.31 -15.39
C ARG A 244 -17.52 6.06 -14.52
N ALA A 245 -18.06 6.19 -13.32
CA ALA A 245 -18.30 5.05 -12.42
C ALA A 245 -19.47 4.18 -12.90
N GLN A 246 -20.51 4.81 -13.45
CA GLN A 246 -21.68 4.09 -14.02
C GLN A 246 -21.31 3.30 -15.28
N GLN A 247 -20.49 3.87 -16.18
CA GLN A 247 -20.01 3.17 -17.37
C GLN A 247 -19.17 1.92 -17.04
N ARG A 248 -18.41 1.95 -15.94
CA ARG A 248 -17.64 0.78 -15.46
C ARG A 248 -18.53 -0.28 -14.81
N ARG A 249 -19.57 0.12 -14.04
CA ARG A 249 -20.54 -0.82 -13.45
C ARG A 249 -21.42 -1.50 -14.52
N GLY A 250 -21.83 -0.80 -15.55
CA GLY A 250 -22.65 -1.35 -16.65
C GLY A 250 -21.94 -2.45 -17.45
N ARG A 251 -20.62 -2.44 -17.53
CA ARG A 251 -19.84 -3.50 -18.20
C ARG A 251 -19.75 -4.80 -17.41
N ARG A 252 -20.04 -4.81 -16.11
CA ARG A 252 -20.08 -6.04 -15.28
C ARG A 252 -21.42 -6.77 -15.35
N GLY A 253 -22.52 -6.11 -15.77
CA GLY A 253 -23.86 -6.68 -15.85
C GLY A 253 -24.19 -7.43 -17.16
N THR A 254 -23.28 -7.44 -18.14
CA THR A 254 -23.54 -8.05 -19.47
C THR A 254 -22.66 -9.27 -19.78
N GLY A 255 -22.00 -9.83 -18.77
CA GLY A 255 -21.17 -11.04 -18.87
C GLY A 255 -21.71 -12.15 -17.98
N SER A 256 -22.89 -12.67 -18.32
CA SER A 256 -23.43 -13.95 -17.83
C SER A 256 -23.62 -14.90 -19.01
#